data_ad6adcfa736ed5a2978a1c282e168851
#
_entry.id   ad6adcfa736ed5a2978a1c282e168851
#
_cell.length_a   1.000
_cell.length_b   1.000
_cell.length_c   1.000
_cell.angle_alpha   90.00
_cell.angle_beta   90.00
_cell.angle_gamma   90.00
#
_symmetry.space_group_name_H-M   'P 1'
#
loop_
_entity.id
_entity.type
_entity.pdbx_description
1 polymer ?
#
loop_
_entity_poly.entity_id
_entity_poly.type
_entity_poly.pdbx_seq_one_letter_code
_entity_poly.pdbx_strand_id
1 'polypeptide(L)'
;MSNGKYPNLFEPVILGKTLYKNRIFYSPTGYKEQPVDEPASYYERKAIGGAASVCVGDGAVAEDGLARFNQLRLDLKTTVPALEQISSAIARHGAVPAIEILHGGNCAHYSASVSGKLYGPTHMVTEAGLEVFEMTEEMILKSIED
;
A
#
# COMPACT_ATOMS: atom_id res chain seq x y z
N MET A 1 8.44 27.38 -3.12
CA MET A 1 8.78 27.97 -1.82
C MET A 1 10.18 27.48 -1.47
N SER A 2 11.18 28.35 -1.59
CA SER A 2 12.55 28.00 -1.17
C SER A 2 12.61 28.18 0.35
N ASN A 3 12.61 27.08 1.07
CA ASN A 3 12.80 27.15 2.51
C ASN A 3 14.32 27.18 2.76
N GLY A 4 14.88 28.38 2.99
CA GLY A 4 16.33 28.58 3.16
C GLY A 4 17.00 27.67 4.21
N LYS A 5 16.19 27.04 5.09
CA LYS A 5 16.68 26.10 6.09
C LYS A 5 16.99 24.69 5.56
N TYR A 6 16.24 24.24 4.50
CA TYR A 6 16.37 22.89 3.94
C TYR A 6 16.31 22.93 2.40
N PRO A 7 17.29 23.54 1.73
CA PRO A 7 17.23 23.76 0.28
C PRO A 7 17.09 22.47 -0.50
N ASN A 8 17.85 21.44 -0.15
CA ASN A 8 17.88 20.17 -0.89
C ASN A 8 16.56 19.39 -0.81
N LEU A 9 15.73 19.64 0.22
CA LEU A 9 14.47 18.91 0.39
C LEU A 9 13.45 19.25 -0.70
N PHE A 10 13.49 20.50 -1.19
CA PHE A 10 12.54 21.02 -2.16
C PHE A 10 13.08 21.04 -3.60
N GLU A 11 14.29 20.54 -3.81
CA GLU A 11 14.84 20.38 -5.16
C GLU A 11 14.22 19.16 -5.85
N PRO A 12 13.90 19.28 -7.14
CA PRO A 12 13.49 18.12 -7.93
C PRO A 12 14.53 17.00 -7.93
N VAL A 13 14.05 15.78 -8.09
CA VAL A 13 14.89 14.59 -8.22
C VAL A 13 14.34 13.66 -9.29
N ILE A 14 15.23 13.06 -10.08
CA ILE A 14 14.87 12.02 -11.04
C ILE A 14 15.24 10.67 -10.42
N LEU A 15 14.26 9.80 -10.30
CA LEU A 15 14.44 8.41 -9.88
C LEU A 15 13.96 7.49 -11.01
N GLY A 16 14.89 6.71 -11.55
CA GLY A 16 14.62 5.95 -12.77
C GLY A 16 14.28 6.88 -13.95
N LYS A 17 13.05 6.79 -14.45
CA LYS A 17 12.53 7.63 -15.55
C LYS A 17 11.55 8.70 -15.09
N THR A 18 11.31 8.82 -13.79
CA THR A 18 10.25 9.68 -13.22
C THR A 18 10.89 10.90 -12.56
N LEU A 19 10.39 12.08 -12.92
CA LEU A 19 10.73 13.35 -12.28
C LEU A 19 9.79 13.58 -11.09
N TYR A 20 10.36 13.76 -9.92
CA TYR A 20 9.65 14.15 -8.69
C TYR A 20 9.92 15.62 -8.40
N LYS A 21 8.87 16.39 -8.08
CA LYS A 21 8.95 17.85 -7.86
C LYS A 21 9.79 18.27 -6.64
N ASN A 22 10.05 17.36 -5.73
CA ASN A 22 10.89 17.52 -4.55
C ASN A 22 11.23 16.13 -3.96
N ARG A 23 11.83 16.08 -2.78
CA ARG A 23 12.28 14.85 -2.11
C ARG A 23 11.41 14.42 -0.94
N ILE A 24 10.15 14.89 -0.90
CA ILE A 24 9.18 14.52 0.15
C ILE A 24 8.27 13.44 -0.39
N PHE A 25 8.36 12.25 0.20
CA PHE A 25 7.57 11.09 -0.18
C PHE A 25 6.64 10.72 0.98
N TYR A 26 5.36 10.59 0.70
CA TYR A 26 4.40 10.06 1.66
C TYR A 26 4.44 8.54 1.60
N SER A 27 4.90 7.92 2.69
CA SER A 27 5.04 6.47 2.83
C SER A 27 3.71 5.75 2.73
N PRO A 28 3.71 4.46 2.35
CA PRO A 28 2.52 3.64 2.33
C PRO A 28 1.79 3.70 3.66
N THR A 29 0.52 4.03 3.62
CA THR A 29 -0.35 4.06 4.79
C THR A 29 -1.70 3.55 4.37
N GLY A 30 -2.15 2.49 5.02
CA GLY A 30 -3.45 1.89 4.78
C GLY A 30 -4.57 2.84 5.12
N TYR A 31 -5.64 2.72 4.38
CA TYR A 31 -6.84 3.49 4.54
C TYR A 31 -7.89 2.67 5.31
N LYS A 32 -8.48 3.25 6.35
CA LYS A 32 -9.47 2.58 7.20
C LYS A 32 -10.89 3.04 6.90
N GLU A 33 -11.77 2.10 6.57
CA GLU A 33 -13.23 2.12 6.77
C GLU A 33 -13.98 3.39 6.36
N GLN A 34 -13.67 3.95 5.18
CA GLN A 34 -14.34 5.17 4.74
C GLN A 34 -15.09 4.94 3.40
N PRO A 35 -16.14 5.72 3.09
CA PRO A 35 -16.78 5.70 1.78
C PRO A 35 -15.76 5.96 0.65
N VAL A 36 -16.04 5.46 -0.55
CA VAL A 36 -15.13 5.51 -1.71
C VAL A 36 -14.60 6.91 -2.01
N ASP A 37 -15.37 7.97 -1.74
CA ASP A 37 -14.97 9.35 -1.99
C ASP A 37 -13.94 9.89 -1.00
N GLU A 38 -13.88 9.35 0.21
CA GLU A 38 -12.97 9.82 1.25
C GLU A 38 -11.52 9.34 1.07
N PRO A 39 -11.22 8.12 0.55
CA PRO A 39 -9.85 7.72 0.25
C PRO A 39 -9.15 8.68 -0.70
N ALA A 40 -9.83 9.09 -1.77
CA ALA A 40 -9.27 10.03 -2.73
C ALA A 40 -8.93 11.37 -2.05
N SER A 41 -9.84 11.90 -1.24
CA SER A 41 -9.61 13.14 -0.48
C SER A 41 -8.49 13.01 0.55
N TYR A 42 -8.37 11.87 1.20
CA TYR A 42 -7.30 11.61 2.17
C TYR A 42 -5.92 11.70 1.52
N TYR A 43 -5.71 10.98 0.41
CA TYR A 43 -4.43 11.00 -0.30
C TYR A 43 -4.18 12.32 -1.04
N GLU A 44 -5.23 12.94 -1.58
CA GLU A 44 -5.15 14.26 -2.22
C GLU A 44 -4.57 15.31 -1.28
N ARG A 45 -4.99 15.34 -0.01
CA ARG A 45 -4.45 16.28 0.99
C ARG A 45 -2.94 16.16 1.18
N LYS A 46 -2.36 14.97 1.00
CA LYS A 46 -0.91 14.77 1.08
C LYS A 46 -0.21 15.40 -0.13
N ALA A 47 -0.81 15.25 -1.31
CA ALA A 47 -0.33 15.89 -2.54
C ALA A 47 -0.46 17.43 -2.49
N ILE A 48 -1.58 17.97 -1.98
CA ILE A 48 -1.80 19.41 -1.70
C ILE A 48 -0.76 19.92 -0.70
N GLY A 49 -0.43 19.13 0.33
CA GLY A 49 0.58 19.45 1.33
C GLY A 49 2.01 19.52 0.79
N GLY A 50 2.22 19.16 -0.48
CA GLY A 50 3.49 19.31 -1.17
C GLY A 50 4.29 18.04 -1.38
N ALA A 51 3.80 16.88 -1.00
CA ALA A 51 4.48 15.61 -1.29
C ALA A 51 4.72 15.44 -2.79
N ALA A 52 5.90 14.97 -3.16
CA ALA A 52 6.26 14.66 -4.54
C ALA A 52 5.74 13.30 -4.99
N SER A 53 5.57 12.38 -4.06
CA SER A 53 4.90 11.10 -4.27
C SER A 53 3.99 10.79 -3.10
N VAL A 54 2.86 10.14 -3.38
CA VAL A 54 1.91 9.67 -2.37
C VAL A 54 1.64 8.21 -2.64
N CYS A 55 2.02 7.36 -1.68
CA CYS A 55 1.83 5.92 -1.78
C CYS A 55 0.58 5.49 -1.03
N VAL A 56 -0.33 4.84 -1.76
CA VAL A 56 -1.47 4.14 -1.19
C VAL A 56 -0.95 2.87 -0.51
N GLY A 57 -1.28 2.68 0.74
CA GLY A 57 -0.74 1.57 1.53
C GLY A 57 -1.57 0.32 1.49
N ASP A 58 -0.87 -0.73 1.76
CA ASP A 58 -1.23 -2.10 2.07
C ASP A 58 -2.30 -2.74 1.18
N GLY A 59 -2.11 -2.64 -0.13
CA GLY A 59 -2.93 -3.35 -1.11
C GLY A 59 -2.61 -4.85 -1.11
N ALA A 60 -3.54 -5.68 -0.64
CA ALA A 60 -3.36 -7.12 -0.63
C ALA A 60 -3.63 -7.73 -2.01
N VAL A 61 -2.73 -8.57 -2.48
CA VAL A 61 -2.84 -9.25 -3.79
C VAL A 61 -3.80 -10.43 -3.76
N ALA A 62 -4.06 -11.01 -2.59
CA ALA A 62 -4.91 -12.18 -2.44
C ALA A 62 -5.67 -12.18 -1.11
N GLU A 63 -6.75 -12.95 -1.03
CA GLU A 63 -7.59 -13.05 0.16
C GLU A 63 -6.88 -13.67 1.36
N ASP A 64 -5.98 -14.62 1.11
CA ASP A 64 -5.20 -15.29 2.15
C ASP A 64 -4.06 -14.42 2.69
N GLY A 65 -3.77 -13.28 2.04
CA GLY A 65 -2.80 -12.28 2.46
C GLY A 65 -3.33 -11.13 3.31
N LEU A 66 -4.61 -11.13 3.71
CA LEU A 66 -5.22 -10.02 4.43
C LEU A 66 -4.79 -9.93 5.89
N ALA A 67 -4.19 -8.82 6.26
CA ALA A 67 -3.90 -8.50 7.65
C ALA A 67 -5.11 -7.96 8.41
N ARG A 68 -6.06 -7.29 7.70
CA ARG A 68 -7.24 -6.64 8.27
C ARG A 68 -8.48 -6.85 7.42
N PHE A 69 -9.65 -6.82 8.05
CA PHE A 69 -10.96 -7.02 7.43
C PHE A 69 -11.22 -6.11 6.21
N ASN A 70 -10.88 -4.85 6.31
CA ASN A 70 -11.18 -3.82 5.31
C ASN A 70 -9.94 -3.35 4.55
N GLN A 71 -8.93 -4.20 4.45
CA GLN A 71 -7.74 -3.94 3.66
C GLN A 71 -8.08 -3.85 2.17
N LEU A 72 -7.37 -2.97 1.45
CA LEU A 72 -7.53 -2.81 0.01
C LEU A 72 -7.21 -4.13 -0.71
N ARG A 73 -8.16 -4.63 -1.48
CA ARG A 73 -8.07 -5.88 -2.27
C ARG A 73 -7.68 -5.53 -3.72
N LEU A 74 -6.47 -5.87 -4.13
CA LEU A 74 -5.97 -5.63 -5.49
C LEU A 74 -6.41 -6.71 -6.48
N ASP A 75 -6.70 -7.90 -6.01
CA ASP A 75 -7.24 -9.02 -6.79
C ASP A 75 -8.70 -8.79 -7.26
N LEU A 76 -9.39 -7.80 -6.71
CA LEU A 76 -10.77 -7.49 -7.08
C LEU A 76 -10.82 -6.39 -8.16
N LYS A 77 -11.40 -6.71 -9.32
CA LYS A 77 -11.62 -5.72 -10.39
C LYS A 77 -12.46 -4.52 -9.95
N THR A 78 -13.30 -4.68 -8.94
CA THR A 78 -14.11 -3.61 -8.34
C THR A 78 -13.27 -2.53 -7.64
N THR A 79 -11.99 -2.80 -7.36
CA THR A 79 -11.07 -1.85 -6.75
C THR A 79 -10.52 -0.83 -7.75
N VAL A 80 -10.49 -1.18 -9.04
CA VAL A 80 -9.90 -0.33 -10.10
C VAL A 80 -10.49 1.08 -10.14
N PRO A 81 -11.84 1.29 -10.15
CA PRO A 81 -12.40 2.65 -10.18
C PRO A 81 -11.98 3.50 -8.97
N ALA A 82 -11.87 2.91 -7.79
CA ALA A 82 -11.41 3.62 -6.60
C ALA A 82 -9.93 4.04 -6.74
N LEU A 83 -9.08 3.16 -7.27
CA LEU A 83 -7.68 3.47 -7.54
C LEU A 83 -7.50 4.55 -8.60
N GLU A 84 -8.34 4.56 -9.64
CA GLU A 84 -8.36 5.62 -10.65
C GLU A 84 -8.71 6.98 -10.04
N GLN A 85 -9.71 7.04 -9.16
CA GLN A 85 -10.07 8.26 -8.44
C GLN A 85 -8.91 8.75 -7.55
N ILE A 86 -8.32 7.85 -6.76
CA ILE A 86 -7.20 8.15 -5.88
C ILE A 86 -6.00 8.67 -6.69
N SER A 87 -5.60 7.95 -7.74
CA SER A 87 -4.44 8.32 -8.56
C SER A 87 -4.64 9.66 -9.27
N SER A 88 -5.85 9.90 -9.78
CA SER A 88 -6.21 11.19 -10.41
C SER A 88 -6.20 12.33 -9.40
N ALA A 89 -6.69 12.10 -8.18
CA ALA A 89 -6.68 13.09 -7.11
C ALA A 89 -5.25 13.46 -6.68
N ILE A 90 -4.34 12.50 -6.61
CA ILE A 90 -2.92 12.73 -6.33
C ILE A 90 -2.24 13.49 -7.48
N ALA A 91 -2.44 13.00 -8.72
CA ALA A 91 -1.72 13.48 -9.90
C ALA A 91 -2.06 14.93 -10.25
N ARG A 92 -3.30 15.40 -10.01
CA ARG A 92 -3.74 16.79 -10.30
C ARG A 92 -2.93 17.85 -9.56
N HIS A 93 -2.22 17.50 -8.49
CA HIS A 93 -1.34 18.38 -7.72
C HIS A 93 0.14 18.19 -8.04
N GLY A 94 0.47 17.50 -9.15
CA GLY A 94 1.84 17.25 -9.57
C GLY A 94 2.61 16.31 -8.64
N ALA A 95 1.91 15.47 -7.90
CA ALA A 95 2.51 14.35 -7.17
C ALA A 95 2.39 13.07 -7.97
N VAL A 96 3.36 12.17 -7.82
CA VAL A 96 3.36 10.85 -8.45
C VAL A 96 2.58 9.88 -7.57
N PRO A 97 1.45 9.31 -8.05
CA PRO A 97 0.75 8.26 -7.30
C PRO A 97 1.57 6.97 -7.31
N ALA A 98 1.58 6.29 -6.19
CA ALA A 98 2.20 4.99 -6.00
C ALA A 98 1.29 4.09 -5.18
N ILE A 99 1.52 2.79 -5.21
CA ILE A 99 0.81 1.80 -4.41
C ILE A 99 1.79 0.78 -3.85
N GLU A 100 1.58 0.40 -2.61
CA GLU A 100 2.24 -0.74 -1.99
C GLU A 100 1.43 -2.01 -2.28
N ILE A 101 2.10 -2.98 -2.85
CA ILE A 101 1.56 -4.30 -3.18
C ILE A 101 2.13 -5.29 -2.18
N LEU A 102 1.28 -6.03 -1.47
CA LEU A 102 1.72 -6.96 -0.44
C LEU A 102 0.86 -8.22 -0.35
N HIS A 103 1.47 -9.25 0.18
CA HIS A 103 0.84 -10.38 0.84
C HIS A 103 1.24 -10.36 2.32
N GLY A 104 0.26 -10.40 3.23
CA GLY A 104 0.51 -10.23 4.68
C GLY A 104 1.38 -11.31 5.31
N GLY A 105 1.46 -12.50 4.70
CA GLY A 105 2.28 -13.60 5.21
C GLY A 105 1.94 -13.91 6.66
N ASN A 106 2.95 -13.97 7.53
CA ASN A 106 2.79 -14.20 8.97
C ASN A 106 2.05 -13.07 9.71
N CYS A 107 1.73 -11.98 9.03
CA CYS A 107 0.90 -10.88 9.54
C CYS A 107 -0.54 -10.90 8.97
N ALA A 108 -0.92 -11.91 8.18
CA ALA A 108 -2.26 -12.05 7.59
C ALA A 108 -3.30 -12.50 8.63
N HIS A 109 -3.42 -11.75 9.74
CA HIS A 109 -4.23 -12.15 10.89
C HIS A 109 -5.73 -12.23 10.58
N TYR A 110 -6.24 -11.37 9.69
CA TYR A 110 -7.64 -11.46 9.29
C TYR A 110 -7.92 -12.75 8.51
N SER A 111 -7.09 -13.06 7.52
CA SER A 111 -7.22 -14.31 6.76
C SER A 111 -7.12 -15.53 7.66
N ALA A 112 -6.21 -15.50 8.63
CA ALA A 112 -6.07 -16.55 9.63
C ALA A 112 -7.32 -16.69 10.52
N SER A 113 -7.99 -15.58 10.87
CA SER A 113 -9.23 -15.61 11.67
C SER A 113 -10.39 -16.29 10.93
N VAL A 114 -10.38 -16.25 9.60
CA VAL A 114 -11.40 -16.88 8.74
C VAL A 114 -11.03 -18.33 8.41
N SER A 115 -9.78 -18.58 8.01
CA SER A 115 -9.32 -19.90 7.55
C SER A 115 -8.84 -20.83 8.66
N GLY A 116 -8.54 -20.29 9.84
CA GLY A 116 -7.91 -21.01 10.96
C GLY A 116 -6.41 -21.26 10.73
N LYS A 117 -5.82 -20.74 9.66
CA LYS A 117 -4.40 -20.97 9.32
C LYS A 117 -3.71 -19.66 8.96
N LEU A 118 -2.47 -19.54 9.42
CA LEU A 118 -1.57 -18.45 9.11
C LEU A 118 -0.38 -19.00 8.33
N TYR A 119 -0.08 -18.42 7.19
CA TYR A 119 1.02 -18.84 6.33
C TYR A 119 2.12 -17.79 6.27
N GLY A 120 3.36 -18.22 6.13
CA GLY A 120 4.51 -17.34 6.01
C GLY A 120 5.66 -18.03 5.27
N PRO A 121 6.79 -17.33 5.06
CA PRO A 121 7.92 -17.89 4.31
C PRO A 121 8.65 -19.03 5.04
N THR A 122 8.37 -19.19 6.32
CA THR A 122 8.94 -20.28 7.14
C THR A 122 8.00 -20.63 8.28
N HIS A 123 8.11 -21.88 8.77
CA HIS A 123 7.38 -22.29 9.97
C HIS A 123 7.87 -21.53 11.20
N MET A 124 6.95 -20.94 11.96
CA MET A 124 7.24 -20.26 13.22
C MET A 124 6.02 -20.20 14.13
N VAL A 125 6.23 -19.80 15.38
CA VAL A 125 5.14 -19.40 16.28
C VAL A 125 5.31 -17.92 16.57
N THR A 126 4.25 -17.14 16.39
CA THR A 126 4.27 -15.69 16.66
C THR A 126 4.34 -15.41 18.16
N GLU A 127 4.68 -14.18 18.55
CA GLU A 127 4.66 -13.75 19.97
C GLU A 127 3.28 -13.92 20.63
N ALA A 128 2.21 -13.85 19.83
CA ALA A 128 0.84 -14.10 20.27
C ALA A 128 0.47 -15.60 20.37
N GLY A 129 1.42 -16.50 20.12
CA GLY A 129 1.22 -17.95 20.18
C GLY A 129 0.51 -18.54 18.97
N LEU A 130 0.38 -17.80 17.86
CA LEU A 130 -0.21 -18.32 16.63
C LEU A 130 0.83 -19.11 15.82
N GLU A 131 0.45 -20.31 15.40
CA GLU A 131 1.27 -21.13 14.52
C GLU A 131 1.22 -20.60 13.09
N VAL A 132 2.40 -20.39 12.50
CA VAL A 132 2.60 -20.00 11.10
C VAL A 132 3.10 -21.22 10.34
N PHE A 133 2.36 -21.62 9.32
CA PHE A 133 2.74 -22.71 8.43
C PHE A 133 3.61 -22.17 7.30
N GLU A 134 4.63 -22.94 6.91
CA GLU A 134 5.47 -22.58 5.76
C GLU A 134 4.65 -22.65 4.46
N MET A 135 4.75 -21.62 3.63
CA MET A 135 4.17 -21.61 2.29
C MET A 135 4.89 -22.61 1.39
N THR A 136 4.12 -23.36 0.61
CA THR A 136 4.69 -24.17 -0.48
C THR A 136 5.16 -23.27 -1.63
N GLU A 137 6.06 -23.77 -2.47
CA GLU A 137 6.50 -23.06 -3.66
C GLU A 137 5.32 -22.68 -4.57
N GLU A 138 4.31 -23.56 -4.70
CA GLU A 138 3.09 -23.29 -5.46
C GLU A 138 2.30 -22.09 -4.88
N MET A 139 2.18 -21.99 -3.55
CA MET A 139 1.52 -20.87 -2.89
C MET A 139 2.28 -19.55 -3.13
N ILE A 140 3.62 -19.59 -3.08
CA ILE A 140 4.46 -18.41 -3.35
C ILE A 140 4.30 -17.97 -4.79
N LEU A 141 4.39 -18.88 -5.76
CA LEU A 141 4.23 -18.58 -7.18
C LEU A 141 2.84 -18.01 -7.48
N LYS A 142 1.80 -18.60 -6.88
CA LYS A 142 0.44 -18.05 -7.01
C LYS A 142 0.34 -16.61 -6.49
N SER A 143 0.92 -16.31 -5.34
CA SER A 143 0.91 -14.93 -4.79
C SER A 143 1.70 -13.91 -5.63
N ILE A 144 2.62 -14.39 -6.47
CA ILE A 144 3.36 -13.55 -7.43
C ILE A 144 2.53 -13.30 -8.70
N GLU A 145 1.69 -14.27 -9.10
CA GLU A 145 0.82 -14.16 -10.26
C GLU A 145 -0.46 -13.36 -10.01
N ASP A 146 -0.96 -13.37 -8.76
CA ASP A 146 -2.13 -12.60 -8.33
C ASP A 146 -1.84 -11.10 -8.26
#